data_da4f1f87d90fc66908cc97e504dc28dc
#
_entry.id   da4f1f87d90fc66908cc97e504dc28dc
#
_cell.length_a   1.000
_cell.length_b   1.000
_cell.length_c   1.000
_cell.angle_alpha   90.00
_cell.angle_beta   90.00
_cell.angle_gamma   90.00
#
_symmetry.space_group_name_H-M   'P 1'
#
loop_
_entity.id
_entity.type
_entity.pdbx_description
1 polymer ?
#
loop_
_entity_poly.entity_id
_entity_poly.type
_entity_poly.pdbx_seq_one_letter_code
_entity_poly.pdbx_strand_id
1 'polypeptide(L)'
;MLNLFLSLYNNDRFLFAEYSANKNPNHHIDINFKDEVQKEVYLFCRDFMKSQNFNSVIDVGCGSAYKLITFLKEFNTIGIETEPCYTYLQQTYPGFKWLLSGDPEKSFKLYNEFNNPDVVICSDVIEHIVNPNKLIDYLLELKSKYYIISTPCREVLCNNPKFSTSYKNSWHGPPNNTCHVREWTMEEFKQYISEKFDIISSHYGKNQIECQYHLLKIKETL
;
A
#
# COMPACT_ATOMS: atom_id res chain seq x y z
N MET A 1 -14.46 17.29 -25.20
CA MET A 1 -15.08 17.47 -23.86
C MET A 1 -14.82 16.31 -22.90
N LEU A 2 -14.43 15.12 -23.37
CA LEU A 2 -14.10 13.98 -22.50
C LEU A 2 -12.75 14.13 -21.77
N ASN A 3 -11.81 14.87 -22.36
CA ASN A 3 -10.46 15.05 -21.78
C ASN A 3 -10.37 16.04 -20.61
N LEU A 4 -11.42 16.81 -20.35
CA LEU A 4 -11.41 17.78 -19.24
C LEU A 4 -11.84 17.17 -17.90
N PHE A 5 -12.57 16.04 -17.91
CA PHE A 5 -12.97 15.35 -16.69
C PHE A 5 -11.88 14.43 -16.13
N LEU A 6 -10.95 13.98 -16.96
CA LEU A 6 -9.79 13.16 -16.54
C LEU A 6 -8.72 13.99 -15.81
N SER A 7 -8.70 15.33 -16.00
CA SER A 7 -7.70 16.20 -15.38
C SER A 7 -7.95 16.50 -13.89
N LEU A 8 -9.13 16.17 -13.35
CA LEU A 8 -9.44 16.35 -11.93
C LEU A 8 -8.84 15.25 -11.02
N TYR A 9 -8.45 14.13 -11.61
CA TYR A 9 -7.73 13.05 -10.92
C TYR A 9 -6.42 12.79 -11.66
N ASN A 10 -5.40 13.59 -11.38
CA ASN A 10 -4.06 13.50 -11.99
C ASN A 10 -3.40 12.10 -11.93
N ASN A 11 -4.05 11.14 -11.32
CA ASN A 11 -3.52 9.81 -11.05
C ASN A 11 -4.13 8.70 -11.92
N ASP A 12 -5.13 9.01 -12.74
CA ASP A 12 -5.75 8.01 -13.62
C ASP A 12 -5.03 7.88 -14.97
N ARG A 13 -3.99 8.68 -15.21
CA ARG A 13 -3.17 8.63 -16.43
C ARG A 13 -2.42 7.30 -16.63
N PHE A 14 -2.24 6.51 -15.58
CA PHE A 14 -1.60 5.19 -15.58
C PHE A 14 -2.59 4.04 -15.59
N LEU A 15 -3.87 4.33 -15.83
CA LEU A 15 -4.92 3.34 -16.00
C LEU A 15 -5.36 3.28 -17.46
N PHE A 16 -5.96 2.16 -17.87
CA PHE A 16 -6.59 2.09 -19.18
C PHE A 16 -7.63 3.19 -19.35
N ALA A 17 -7.73 3.72 -20.58
CA ALA A 17 -8.63 4.83 -20.87
C ALA A 17 -10.10 4.54 -20.52
N GLU A 18 -10.51 3.30 -20.61
CA GLU A 18 -11.85 2.80 -20.30
C GLU A 18 -12.05 2.46 -18.82
N TYR A 19 -10.97 2.40 -18.02
CA TYR A 19 -11.06 2.06 -16.60
C TYR A 19 -11.72 3.20 -15.83
N SER A 20 -12.71 2.86 -15.01
CA SER A 20 -13.44 3.80 -14.19
C SER A 20 -13.15 3.57 -12.71
N ALA A 21 -12.49 4.53 -12.06
CA ALA A 21 -12.26 4.47 -10.61
C ALA A 21 -13.57 4.54 -9.83
N ASN A 22 -13.59 4.00 -8.62
CA ASN A 22 -14.71 4.13 -7.70
C ASN A 22 -14.82 5.60 -7.24
N LYS A 23 -15.96 6.25 -7.48
CA LYS A 23 -16.17 7.66 -7.14
C LYS A 23 -16.48 7.89 -5.66
N ASN A 24 -17.03 6.88 -5.00
CA ASN A 24 -17.49 6.94 -3.61
C ASN A 24 -17.03 5.70 -2.85
N PRO A 25 -15.72 5.54 -2.62
CA PRO A 25 -15.21 4.39 -1.89
C PRO A 25 -15.69 4.42 -0.44
N ASN A 26 -16.00 3.25 0.11
CA ASN A 26 -16.25 3.11 1.53
C ASN A 26 -14.95 3.24 2.31
N HIS A 27 -15.02 3.79 3.51
CA HIS A 27 -13.85 3.78 4.39
C HIS A 27 -13.58 2.35 4.87
N HIS A 28 -12.32 1.91 4.74
CA HIS A 28 -11.89 0.60 5.22
C HIS A 28 -11.41 0.70 6.67
N ILE A 29 -11.94 -0.17 7.53
CA ILE A 29 -11.55 -0.29 8.94
C ILE A 29 -11.11 -1.72 9.19
N ASP A 30 -9.85 -1.90 9.56
CA ASP A 30 -9.20 -3.20 9.74
C ASP A 30 -8.90 -3.50 11.22
N ILE A 31 -9.80 -3.13 12.13
CA ILE A 31 -9.72 -3.52 13.52
C ILE A 31 -10.00 -5.03 13.63
N ASN A 32 -9.24 -5.78 14.36
CA ASN A 32 -9.43 -7.21 14.62
C ASN A 32 -9.21 -8.14 13.41
N PHE A 33 -8.74 -7.63 12.26
CA PHE A 33 -8.46 -8.47 11.13
C PHE A 33 -7.16 -9.24 11.35
N LYS A 34 -7.26 -10.56 11.49
CA LYS A 34 -6.12 -11.45 11.83
C LYS A 34 -5.89 -12.50 10.76
N ASP A 35 -6.16 -12.18 9.52
CA ASP A 35 -5.85 -13.07 8.41
C ASP A 35 -4.37 -12.98 7.99
N GLU A 36 -3.97 -13.91 7.16
CA GLU A 36 -2.64 -13.95 6.58
C GLU A 36 -2.62 -13.37 5.14
N VAL A 37 -3.66 -12.63 4.74
CA VAL A 37 -3.65 -11.85 3.50
C VAL A 37 -2.42 -10.96 3.51
N GLN A 38 -1.72 -10.84 2.37
CA GLN A 38 -0.43 -10.13 2.26
C GLN A 38 0.74 -10.74 3.07
N LYS A 39 0.57 -11.90 3.67
CA LYS A 39 1.65 -12.58 4.43
C LYS A 39 2.98 -12.60 3.66
N GLU A 40 2.93 -12.84 2.35
CA GLU A 40 4.12 -12.94 1.52
C GLU A 40 4.88 -11.62 1.45
N VAL A 41 4.20 -10.47 1.48
CA VAL A 41 4.82 -9.15 1.50
C VAL A 41 5.66 -8.98 2.77
N TYR A 42 5.12 -9.35 3.92
CA TYR A 42 5.80 -9.25 5.21
C TYR A 42 6.94 -10.27 5.33
N LEU A 43 6.76 -11.50 4.82
CA LEU A 43 7.84 -12.49 4.76
C LEU A 43 8.97 -12.04 3.84
N PHE A 44 8.64 -11.48 2.68
CA PHE A 44 9.62 -10.89 1.77
C PHE A 44 10.40 -9.76 2.44
N CYS A 45 9.70 -8.84 3.13
CA CYS A 45 10.33 -7.76 3.89
C CYS A 45 11.29 -8.31 4.95
N ARG A 46 10.84 -9.29 5.76
CA ARG A 46 11.67 -9.93 6.78
C ARG A 46 12.97 -10.50 6.20
N ASP A 47 12.82 -11.29 5.15
CA ASP A 47 13.96 -11.99 4.54
C ASP A 47 14.91 -10.99 3.85
N PHE A 48 14.37 -9.94 3.23
CA PHE A 48 15.14 -8.84 2.67
C PHE A 48 15.92 -8.11 3.78
N MET A 49 15.27 -7.71 4.88
CA MET A 49 15.92 -7.04 6.00
C MET A 49 17.04 -7.87 6.59
N LYS A 50 16.83 -9.18 6.78
CA LYS A 50 17.86 -10.12 7.24
C LYS A 50 19.05 -10.17 6.28
N SER A 51 18.81 -10.24 4.99
CA SER A 51 19.87 -10.31 3.96
C SER A 51 20.73 -9.05 3.91
N GLN A 52 20.17 -7.90 4.26
CA GLN A 52 20.83 -6.61 4.28
C GLN A 52 21.37 -6.21 5.67
N ASN A 53 21.15 -7.03 6.69
CA ASN A 53 21.45 -6.71 8.09
C ASN A 53 20.77 -5.39 8.55
N PHE A 54 19.52 -5.19 8.14
CA PHE A 54 18.69 -4.06 8.52
C PHE A 54 17.96 -4.33 9.83
N ASN A 55 17.61 -3.28 10.57
CA ASN A 55 16.99 -3.40 11.88
C ASN A 55 15.74 -2.54 12.10
N SER A 56 15.44 -1.59 11.24
CA SER A 56 14.30 -0.67 11.45
C SER A 56 13.30 -0.72 10.31
N VAL A 57 12.02 -0.87 10.66
CA VAL A 57 10.91 -0.90 9.70
C VAL A 57 9.73 -0.08 10.19
N ILE A 58 9.14 0.68 9.26
CA ILE A 58 7.88 1.40 9.44
C ILE A 58 6.83 0.76 8.56
N ASP A 59 5.66 0.49 9.12
CA ASP A 59 4.50 -0.05 8.41
C ASP A 59 3.41 1.03 8.34
N VAL A 60 3.15 1.54 7.14
CA VAL A 60 2.17 2.60 6.89
C VAL A 60 0.86 1.97 6.44
N GLY A 61 -0.19 2.17 7.23
CA GLY A 61 -1.47 1.47 7.07
C GLY A 61 -1.38 0.05 7.62
N CYS A 62 -0.84 -0.11 8.82
CA CYS A 62 -0.60 -1.44 9.41
C CYS A 62 -1.87 -2.18 9.88
N GLY A 63 -3.04 -1.55 9.78
CA GLY A 63 -4.34 -2.10 10.19
C GLY A 63 -4.34 -2.58 11.64
N SER A 64 -4.76 -3.83 11.86
CA SER A 64 -4.69 -4.48 13.18
C SER A 64 -3.28 -4.81 13.66
N ALA A 65 -2.26 -4.54 12.85
CA ALA A 65 -0.84 -4.87 13.04
C ALA A 65 -0.55 -6.37 13.23
N TYR A 66 -1.50 -7.25 12.95
CA TYR A 66 -1.31 -8.69 13.11
C TYR A 66 -0.08 -9.21 12.36
N LYS A 67 0.08 -8.81 11.08
CA LYS A 67 1.21 -9.23 10.24
C LYS A 67 2.53 -8.59 10.68
N LEU A 68 2.51 -7.30 11.01
CA LEU A 68 3.68 -6.58 11.51
C LEU A 68 4.26 -7.29 12.76
N ILE A 69 3.40 -7.56 13.74
CA ILE A 69 3.80 -8.21 15.00
C ILE A 69 4.19 -9.68 14.75
N THR A 70 3.42 -10.41 13.92
CA THR A 70 3.68 -11.84 13.71
C THR A 70 5.00 -12.08 12.98
N PHE A 71 5.32 -11.29 11.96
CA PHE A 71 6.44 -11.57 11.05
C PHE A 71 7.65 -10.66 11.24
N LEU A 72 7.50 -9.48 11.85
CA LEU A 72 8.56 -8.46 11.92
C LEU A 72 8.91 -8.00 13.34
N LYS A 73 8.32 -8.60 14.39
CA LYS A 73 8.58 -8.21 15.79
C LYS A 73 10.04 -8.32 16.25
N GLU A 74 10.87 -9.02 15.50
CA GLU A 74 12.31 -9.15 15.78
C GLU A 74 13.11 -7.88 15.44
N PHE A 75 12.50 -6.97 14.67
CA PHE A 75 13.08 -5.68 14.29
C PHE A 75 12.52 -4.54 15.13
N ASN A 76 13.14 -3.38 15.04
CA ASN A 76 12.59 -2.14 15.59
C ASN A 76 11.44 -1.67 14.70
N THR A 77 10.21 -2.01 15.10
CA THR A 77 9.00 -1.78 14.31
C THR A 77 8.24 -0.55 14.80
N ILE A 78 7.67 0.19 13.85
CA ILE A 78 6.72 1.27 14.09
C ILE A 78 5.53 1.06 13.17
N GLY A 79 4.32 1.07 13.71
CA GLY A 79 3.09 1.05 12.92
C GLY A 79 2.46 2.44 12.86
N ILE A 80 1.98 2.82 11.67
CA ILE A 80 1.27 4.07 11.43
C ILE A 80 -0.11 3.73 10.93
N GLU A 81 -1.15 4.30 11.58
CA GLU A 81 -2.53 3.99 11.25
C GLU A 81 -3.47 5.18 11.52
N THR A 82 -4.65 5.13 10.93
CA THR A 82 -5.74 6.08 11.19
C THR A 82 -6.59 5.66 12.38
N GLU A 83 -7.45 6.56 12.86
CA GLU A 83 -8.52 6.17 13.79
C GLU A 83 -9.61 5.38 13.05
N PRO A 84 -10.25 4.38 13.67
CA PRO A 84 -10.10 3.99 15.08
C PRO A 84 -9.01 2.92 15.33
N CYS A 85 -8.30 2.46 14.28
CA CYS A 85 -7.28 1.40 14.40
C CYS A 85 -6.13 1.84 15.31
N TYR A 86 -5.71 3.10 15.22
CA TYR A 86 -4.65 3.64 16.07
C TYR A 86 -4.97 3.50 17.58
N THR A 87 -6.16 3.89 18.01
CA THR A 87 -6.60 3.71 19.40
C THR A 87 -6.65 2.24 19.80
N TYR A 88 -7.15 1.37 18.93
CA TYR A 88 -7.15 -0.09 19.15
C TYR A 88 -5.73 -0.63 19.34
N LEU A 89 -4.77 -0.22 18.52
CA LEU A 89 -3.38 -0.68 18.59
C LEU A 89 -2.70 -0.27 19.91
N GLN A 90 -2.90 0.96 20.36
CA GLN A 90 -2.37 1.44 21.63
C GLN A 90 -2.90 0.62 22.83
N GLN A 91 -4.17 0.24 22.79
CA GLN A 91 -4.81 -0.55 23.85
C GLN A 91 -4.41 -2.02 23.80
N THR A 92 -4.32 -2.59 22.60
CA THR A 92 -4.09 -4.04 22.40
C THR A 92 -2.61 -4.41 22.50
N TYR A 93 -1.72 -3.54 22.02
CA TYR A 93 -0.28 -3.78 21.95
C TYR A 93 0.54 -2.61 22.54
N PRO A 94 0.40 -2.30 23.84
CA PRO A 94 1.03 -1.12 24.45
C PRO A 94 2.56 -1.18 24.47
N GLY A 95 3.16 -2.35 24.21
CA GLY A 95 4.62 -2.53 24.14
C GLY A 95 5.26 -2.16 22.80
N PHE A 96 4.46 -1.76 21.81
CA PHE A 96 4.92 -1.36 20.48
C PHE A 96 4.72 0.14 20.25
N LYS A 97 5.43 0.68 19.28
CA LYS A 97 5.29 2.10 18.90
C LYS A 97 4.24 2.25 17.80
N TRP A 98 3.20 3.02 18.10
CA TRP A 98 2.10 3.34 17.19
C TRP A 98 2.00 4.85 16.98
N LEU A 99 1.70 5.24 15.76
CA LEU A 99 1.57 6.65 15.39
C LEU A 99 0.29 6.88 14.59
N LEU A 100 -0.33 8.02 14.84
CA LEU A 100 -1.53 8.43 14.13
C LEU A 100 -1.15 9.06 12.78
N SER A 101 -1.62 8.49 11.67
CA SER A 101 -1.29 8.98 10.32
C SER A 101 -1.92 10.33 9.98
N GLY A 102 -2.95 10.76 10.69
CA GLY A 102 -3.82 11.86 10.31
C GLY A 102 -4.91 11.42 9.32
N ASP A 103 -5.55 12.38 8.65
CA ASP A 103 -6.55 12.13 7.62
C ASP A 103 -5.83 12.02 6.25
N PRO A 104 -5.76 10.83 5.64
CA PRO A 104 -5.02 10.65 4.39
C PRO A 104 -5.57 11.46 3.22
N GLU A 105 -6.85 11.86 3.26
CA GLU A 105 -7.45 12.71 2.23
C GLU A 105 -7.15 14.20 2.42
N LYS A 106 -6.71 14.61 3.62
CA LYS A 106 -6.31 15.99 3.91
C LYS A 106 -4.81 16.14 3.93
N SER A 107 -4.16 15.53 4.92
CA SER A 107 -2.71 15.50 5.05
C SER A 107 -2.27 14.42 6.02
N PHE A 108 -1.20 13.71 5.68
CA PHE A 108 -0.55 12.81 6.61
C PHE A 108 0.20 13.61 7.68
N LYS A 109 0.22 13.08 8.89
CA LYS A 109 0.97 13.68 9.99
C LYS A 109 2.44 13.26 9.90
N LEU A 110 3.32 14.24 9.72
CA LEU A 110 4.77 14.01 9.76
C LEU A 110 5.28 13.96 11.20
N TYR A 111 6.23 13.07 11.43
CA TYR A 111 6.89 12.91 12.71
C TYR A 111 8.40 13.07 12.53
N ASN A 112 8.99 14.06 13.19
CA ASN A 112 10.43 14.34 13.10
C ASN A 112 11.30 13.25 13.76
N GLU A 113 10.69 12.27 14.41
CA GLU A 113 11.37 11.19 15.13
C GLU A 113 11.89 10.08 14.22
N PHE A 114 11.52 10.10 12.93
CA PHE A 114 11.96 9.09 11.97
C PHE A 114 13.24 9.54 11.29
N ASN A 115 14.35 9.03 11.80
CA ASN A 115 15.63 9.21 11.13
C ASN A 115 15.89 8.02 10.22
N ASN A 116 15.42 8.13 8.97
CA ASN A 116 15.79 7.24 7.88
C ASN A 116 15.66 5.74 8.23
N PRO A 117 14.44 5.18 8.34
CA PRO A 117 14.27 3.75 8.59
C PRO A 117 14.93 2.94 7.46
N ASP A 118 15.33 1.72 7.74
CA ASP A 118 15.91 0.86 6.71
C ASP A 118 14.87 0.49 5.65
N VAL A 119 13.64 0.17 6.10
CA VAL A 119 12.54 -0.21 5.21
C VAL A 119 11.24 0.48 5.63
N VAL A 120 10.46 0.92 4.65
CA VAL A 120 9.05 1.27 4.82
C VAL A 120 8.22 0.24 4.07
N ILE A 121 7.23 -0.35 4.75
CA ILE A 121 6.16 -1.14 4.13
C ILE A 121 4.92 -0.25 4.00
N CYS A 122 4.21 -0.38 2.88
CA CYS A 122 2.87 0.16 2.67
C CYS A 122 2.10 -0.88 1.87
N SER A 123 1.35 -1.73 2.57
CA SER A 123 0.75 -2.92 1.98
C SER A 123 -0.76 -2.79 1.88
N ASP A 124 -1.27 -2.77 0.64
CA ASP A 124 -2.70 -2.65 0.30
C ASP A 124 -3.38 -1.44 0.98
N VAL A 125 -2.79 -0.27 0.76
CA VAL A 125 -3.28 1.02 1.24
C VAL A 125 -3.57 1.98 0.09
N ILE A 126 -2.70 1.99 -0.93
CA ILE A 126 -2.71 3.00 -2.00
C ILE A 126 -3.98 2.96 -2.84
N GLU A 127 -4.59 1.80 -3.00
CA GLU A 127 -5.85 1.60 -3.71
C GLU A 127 -7.06 2.26 -3.02
N HIS A 128 -6.95 2.51 -1.71
CA HIS A 128 -8.00 3.17 -0.92
C HIS A 128 -7.92 4.70 -0.99
N ILE A 129 -6.78 5.26 -1.39
CA ILE A 129 -6.53 6.71 -1.34
C ILE A 129 -7.00 7.36 -2.64
N VAL A 130 -7.89 8.36 -2.54
CA VAL A 130 -8.44 9.08 -3.71
C VAL A 130 -7.32 9.77 -4.48
N ASN A 131 -6.40 10.45 -3.79
CA ASN A 131 -5.20 11.01 -4.39
C ASN A 131 -3.95 10.23 -3.96
N PRO A 132 -3.55 9.16 -4.65
CA PRO A 132 -2.42 8.33 -4.26
C PRO A 132 -1.08 9.07 -4.25
N ASN A 133 -0.93 10.21 -4.94
CA ASN A 133 0.29 11.03 -4.86
C ASN A 133 0.52 11.54 -3.45
N LYS A 134 -0.52 11.85 -2.69
CA LYS A 134 -0.37 12.26 -1.28
C LYS A 134 0.30 11.18 -0.43
N LEU A 135 -0.10 9.93 -0.66
CA LEU A 135 0.54 8.80 0.03
C LEU A 135 1.99 8.63 -0.43
N ILE A 136 2.27 8.70 -1.73
CA ILE A 136 3.63 8.62 -2.25
C ILE A 136 4.51 9.73 -1.68
N ASP A 137 4.04 10.97 -1.69
CA ASP A 137 4.78 12.12 -1.14
C ASP A 137 5.06 11.92 0.36
N TYR A 138 4.08 11.41 1.12
CA TYR A 138 4.25 11.06 2.52
C TYR A 138 5.30 9.96 2.73
N LEU A 139 5.26 8.89 1.93
CA LEU A 139 6.26 7.81 2.00
C LEU A 139 7.67 8.36 1.74
N LEU A 140 7.83 9.27 0.77
CA LEU A 140 9.11 9.92 0.47
C LEU A 140 9.64 10.76 1.64
N GLU A 141 8.75 11.44 2.39
CA GLU A 141 9.12 12.22 3.58
C GLU A 141 9.68 11.35 4.72
N LEU A 142 9.39 10.05 4.74
CA LEU A 142 9.97 9.10 5.70
C LEU A 142 11.45 8.81 5.44
N LYS A 143 11.97 9.16 4.26
CA LYS A 143 13.39 9.07 3.85
C LYS A 143 14.01 7.69 4.10
N SER A 144 13.26 6.64 3.83
CA SER A 144 13.72 5.26 3.99
C SER A 144 14.78 4.89 2.94
N LYS A 145 15.64 3.93 3.28
CA LYS A 145 16.58 3.35 2.30
C LYS A 145 15.84 2.56 1.22
N TYR A 146 14.79 1.82 1.62
CA TYR A 146 13.97 1.00 0.72
C TYR A 146 12.50 1.08 1.09
N TYR A 147 11.66 0.82 0.09
CA TYR A 147 10.20 0.78 0.23
C TYR A 147 9.68 -0.54 -0.32
N ILE A 148 8.68 -1.10 0.34
CA ILE A 148 7.92 -2.23 -0.16
C ILE A 148 6.47 -1.81 -0.22
N ILE A 149 5.94 -1.65 -1.44
CA ILE A 149 4.57 -1.23 -1.66
C ILE A 149 3.83 -2.38 -2.32
N SER A 150 2.67 -2.75 -1.79
CA SER A 150 1.76 -3.68 -2.42
C SER A 150 0.40 -3.06 -2.72
N THR A 151 -0.29 -3.64 -3.68
CA THR A 151 -1.67 -3.30 -4.05
C THR A 151 -2.29 -4.48 -4.78
N PRO A 152 -3.63 -4.64 -4.81
CA PRO A 152 -4.28 -5.62 -5.65
C PRO A 152 -3.88 -5.46 -7.13
N CYS A 153 -3.81 -6.59 -7.83
CA CYS A 153 -3.46 -6.62 -9.24
C CYS A 153 -4.70 -6.89 -10.09
N ARG A 154 -5.20 -5.86 -10.80
CA ARG A 154 -6.44 -5.93 -11.59
C ARG A 154 -6.42 -7.06 -12.62
N GLU A 155 -5.31 -7.26 -13.31
CA GLU A 155 -5.22 -8.32 -14.32
C GLU A 155 -5.35 -9.73 -13.73
N VAL A 156 -4.86 -9.91 -12.51
CA VAL A 156 -4.97 -11.18 -11.79
C VAL A 156 -6.38 -11.36 -11.23
N LEU A 157 -6.95 -10.32 -10.62
CA LEU A 157 -8.33 -10.32 -10.13
C LEU A 157 -9.33 -10.65 -11.24
N CYS A 158 -9.21 -10.01 -12.39
CA CYS A 158 -10.14 -10.19 -13.51
C CYS A 158 -9.96 -11.53 -14.25
N ASN A 159 -8.76 -12.10 -14.25
CA ASN A 159 -8.45 -13.34 -14.99
C ASN A 159 -8.45 -14.59 -14.13
N ASN A 160 -8.50 -14.46 -12.80
CA ASN A 160 -8.45 -15.62 -11.92
C ASN A 160 -9.81 -16.36 -11.88
N PRO A 161 -9.84 -17.66 -12.23
CA PRO A 161 -11.07 -18.44 -12.21
C PRO A 161 -11.66 -18.65 -10.80
N LYS A 162 -10.89 -18.41 -9.74
CA LYS A 162 -11.38 -18.49 -8.36
C LYS A 162 -12.29 -17.32 -7.99
N PHE A 163 -12.17 -16.20 -8.70
CA PHE A 163 -13.03 -15.04 -8.47
C PHE A 163 -14.31 -15.15 -9.28
N SER A 164 -15.38 -14.59 -8.73
CA SER A 164 -16.68 -14.59 -9.37
C SER A 164 -16.66 -13.87 -10.73
N THR A 165 -17.65 -14.14 -11.55
CA THR A 165 -17.84 -13.45 -12.84
C THR A 165 -17.92 -11.93 -12.70
N SER A 166 -18.26 -11.42 -11.49
CA SER A 166 -18.28 -9.99 -11.19
C SER A 166 -16.91 -9.33 -11.35
N TYR A 167 -15.81 -10.00 -10.95
CA TYR A 167 -14.46 -9.45 -11.17
C TYR A 167 -14.09 -9.35 -12.65
N LYS A 168 -14.53 -10.27 -13.48
CA LYS A 168 -14.30 -10.20 -14.93
C LYS A 168 -14.91 -8.95 -15.55
N ASN A 169 -16.03 -8.49 -15.00
CA ASN A 169 -16.72 -7.29 -15.47
C ASN A 169 -16.09 -5.98 -14.95
N SER A 170 -15.17 -6.05 -13.98
CA SER A 170 -14.51 -4.87 -13.41
C SER A 170 -13.23 -4.47 -14.15
N TRP A 171 -12.88 -5.12 -15.25
CA TRP A 171 -11.68 -4.79 -16.02
C TRP A 171 -11.65 -3.31 -16.44
N HIS A 172 -12.79 -2.78 -16.87
CA HIS A 172 -12.96 -1.37 -17.21
C HIS A 172 -13.43 -0.52 -16.02
N GLY A 173 -13.54 -1.10 -14.80
CA GLY A 173 -13.91 -0.47 -13.55
C GLY A 173 -15.42 -0.19 -13.40
N PRO A 174 -15.85 0.31 -12.25
CA PRO A 174 -15.08 0.51 -11.04
C PRO A 174 -14.68 -0.80 -10.37
N PRO A 175 -13.72 -0.79 -9.39
CA PRO A 175 -13.36 -1.96 -8.62
C PRO A 175 -14.56 -2.63 -7.96
N ASN A 176 -14.58 -3.96 -7.92
CA ASN A 176 -15.63 -4.70 -7.21
C ASN A 176 -15.58 -4.51 -5.70
N ASN A 177 -14.38 -4.34 -5.14
CA ASN A 177 -14.24 -3.94 -3.77
C ASN A 177 -14.60 -2.45 -3.66
N THR A 178 -15.73 -2.16 -3.02
CA THR A 178 -16.24 -0.78 -2.88
C THR A 178 -15.36 0.10 -2.02
N CYS A 179 -14.40 -0.47 -1.28
CA CYS A 179 -13.39 0.27 -0.53
C CYS A 179 -12.22 0.74 -1.42
N HIS A 180 -12.04 0.14 -2.59
CA HIS A 180 -10.99 0.55 -3.52
C HIS A 180 -11.45 1.69 -4.40
N VAL A 181 -10.60 2.69 -4.55
CA VAL A 181 -10.80 3.75 -5.55
C VAL A 181 -10.41 3.22 -6.93
N ARG A 182 -9.30 2.48 -6.99
CA ARG A 182 -8.76 1.92 -8.23
C ARG A 182 -7.96 0.65 -7.95
N GLU A 183 -7.75 -0.10 -9.02
CA GLU A 183 -6.86 -1.25 -9.03
C GLU A 183 -6.01 -1.16 -10.31
N TRP A 184 -4.72 -1.38 -10.20
CA TRP A 184 -3.79 -1.32 -11.32
C TRP A 184 -3.43 -2.71 -11.83
N THR A 185 -3.07 -2.80 -13.11
CA THR A 185 -2.25 -3.92 -13.58
C THR A 185 -0.80 -3.76 -13.09
N MET A 186 0.00 -4.81 -13.21
CA MET A 186 1.43 -4.75 -12.86
C MET A 186 2.15 -3.62 -13.63
N GLU A 187 1.89 -3.50 -14.93
CA GLU A 187 2.56 -2.51 -15.77
C GLU A 187 2.07 -1.08 -15.48
N GLU A 188 0.79 -0.88 -15.24
CA GLU A 188 0.27 0.44 -14.86
C GLU A 188 0.85 0.91 -13.53
N PHE A 189 0.93 0.00 -12.54
CA PHE A 189 1.48 0.36 -11.24
C PHE A 189 2.97 0.63 -11.32
N LYS A 190 3.74 -0.18 -12.05
CA LYS A 190 5.16 0.10 -12.32
C LYS A 190 5.36 1.46 -12.98
N GLN A 191 4.59 1.76 -14.00
CA GLN A 191 4.66 3.05 -14.68
C GLN A 191 4.40 4.20 -13.69
N TYR A 192 3.37 4.07 -12.84
CA TYR A 192 3.02 5.06 -11.85
C TYR A 192 4.14 5.28 -10.82
N ILE A 193 4.60 4.22 -10.15
CA ILE A 193 5.62 4.34 -9.09
C ILE A 193 6.99 4.71 -9.64
N SER A 194 7.30 4.36 -10.89
CA SER A 194 8.57 4.68 -11.54
C SER A 194 8.82 6.18 -11.72
N GLU A 195 7.83 7.03 -11.53
CA GLU A 195 8.05 8.48 -11.52
C GLU A 195 8.90 8.95 -10.35
N LYS A 196 8.78 8.30 -9.21
CA LYS A 196 9.44 8.68 -7.94
C LYS A 196 10.46 7.65 -7.46
N PHE A 197 10.35 6.41 -7.89
CA PHE A 197 11.17 5.31 -7.41
C PHE A 197 11.89 4.57 -8.53
N ASP A 198 13.07 4.05 -8.23
CA ASP A 198 13.70 2.98 -8.98
C ASP A 198 13.12 1.65 -8.50
N ILE A 199 12.63 0.84 -9.43
CA ILE A 199 12.05 -0.47 -9.15
C ILE A 199 13.18 -1.50 -9.11
N ILE A 200 13.47 -2.05 -7.94
CA ILE A 200 14.51 -3.09 -7.77
C ILE A 200 13.95 -4.46 -8.17
N SER A 201 12.74 -4.78 -7.71
CA SER A 201 12.04 -6.01 -8.10
C SER A 201 10.53 -5.85 -8.00
N SER A 202 9.81 -6.67 -8.78
CA SER A 202 8.35 -6.72 -8.80
C SER A 202 7.89 -8.17 -8.76
N HIS A 203 6.85 -8.44 -7.98
CA HIS A 203 6.37 -9.79 -7.73
C HIS A 203 4.85 -9.85 -7.74
N TYR A 204 4.30 -10.97 -8.19
CA TYR A 204 2.94 -11.38 -7.87
C TYR A 204 2.96 -12.21 -6.58
N GLY A 205 1.93 -12.10 -5.78
CA GLY A 205 1.73 -13.00 -4.64
C GLY A 205 1.55 -14.45 -5.13
N LYS A 206 2.23 -15.40 -4.50
CA LYS A 206 2.17 -16.83 -4.88
C LYS A 206 0.95 -17.53 -4.32
N ASN A 207 0.63 -17.24 -3.06
CA ASN A 207 -0.52 -17.83 -2.36
C ASN A 207 -1.73 -16.90 -2.40
N GLN A 208 -1.47 -15.61 -2.45
CA GLN A 208 -2.44 -14.54 -2.62
C GLN A 208 -2.19 -13.87 -3.97
N ILE A 209 -2.66 -14.54 -5.00
CA ILE A 209 -2.38 -14.18 -6.38
C ILE A 209 -2.97 -12.84 -6.84
N GLU A 210 -3.92 -12.28 -6.08
CA GLU A 210 -4.48 -10.95 -6.34
C GLU A 210 -3.56 -9.78 -5.98
N CYS A 211 -2.48 -10.04 -5.27
CA CYS A 211 -1.54 -9.02 -4.80
C CYS A 211 -0.32 -8.91 -5.74
N GLN A 212 0.07 -7.69 -6.01
CA GLN A 212 1.39 -7.36 -6.55
C GLN A 212 2.18 -6.58 -5.50
N TYR A 213 3.49 -6.79 -5.43
CA TYR A 213 4.35 -6.02 -4.52
C TYR A 213 5.71 -5.71 -5.14
N HIS A 214 6.27 -4.57 -4.75
CA HIS A 214 7.44 -3.99 -5.37
C HIS A 214 8.46 -3.59 -4.32
N LEU A 215 9.72 -3.96 -4.52
CA LEU A 215 10.86 -3.42 -3.78
C LEU A 215 11.41 -2.21 -4.52
N LEU A 216 11.50 -1.09 -3.82
CA LEU A 216 11.73 0.22 -4.41
C LEU A 216 12.85 0.97 -3.67
N LYS A 217 13.51 1.87 -4.37
CA LYS A 217 14.43 2.87 -3.82
C LYS A 217 14.06 4.25 -4.38
N ILE A 218 14.22 5.31 -3.60
CA ILE A 218 13.99 6.67 -4.11
C ILE A 218 14.94 6.92 -5.29
N LYS A 219 14.43 7.49 -6.36
CA LYS A 219 15.27 7.96 -7.46
C LYS A 219 16.24 9.03 -6.97
N GLU A 220 17.50 8.81 -7.20
CA GLU A 220 18.48 9.87 -7.03
C GLU A 220 18.18 10.90 -8.14
N THR A 221 17.72 12.08 -7.75
CA THR A 221 17.64 13.22 -8.69
C THR A 221 19.04 13.54 -9.19
N LEU A 222 19.23 13.32 -10.48
CA LEU A 222 20.45 13.77 -11.19
C LEU A 222 20.61 15.27 -11.10
#